data_d1bf43752e287de1fbf5e72d2d9a1ab5
#
_entry.id   d1bf43752e287de1fbf5e72d2d9a1ab5
#
_cell.length_a   1.000
_cell.length_b   1.000
_cell.length_c   1.000
_cell.angle_alpha   90.00
_cell.angle_beta   90.00
_cell.angle_gamma   90.00
#
_symmetry.space_group_name_H-M   'P 1'
#
loop_
_entity.id
_entity.type
_entity.pdbx_description
1 polymer ?
#
loop_
_entity_poly.entity_id
_entity_poly.type
_entity_poly.pdbx_seq_one_letter_code
_entity_poly.pdbx_strand_id
1 'polypeptide(L)'
;MDSLKNQILNEIFSLYSFSLKQYVGYKVISKGHINTTYVLYFDYGNKVKRFLLQEINTNVFKEPELLMKNINKVTSYALKTLRHKYKNYKNKTLRIYKSIDKQNYVTLKDNSCWRVYHYIENSVSKDSVDNEEIIYQAGKVIGEFFNTFKRFKAKNLFEVIKDFHNTPKRYDDFIKSVNDSNLSFSCKEEINFFIDNKYICSLITDLLKENKIPVRVTHNDTKLNNLMFEYKSNKGICLVDLDTIMPGSICYDYGDFIRSACNRANEDEKDLSKVLFLKERCLTFTKGFISKVKNSITLCEINNLINGAIVMTYECGMRFLKDYLDHNIYFKTSYSNQNLIRAKTQICLCSQIIKNKEELEKEILNIYYMEKAS
;
A
#
# COMPACT_ATOMS: atom_id res chain seq x y z
N MET A 1 -24.77 -0.44 6.72
CA MET A 1 -24.01 0.80 6.39
C MET A 1 -24.09 1.70 7.60
N ASP A 2 -23.02 1.88 8.32
CA ASP A 2 -23.01 2.76 9.49
C ASP A 2 -23.14 4.21 9.02
N SER A 3 -24.30 4.80 9.30
CA SER A 3 -24.51 6.23 9.10
C SER A 3 -23.66 6.99 10.14
N LEU A 4 -22.90 7.98 9.69
CA LEU A 4 -22.16 8.86 10.59
C LEU A 4 -23.16 9.59 11.50
N LYS A 5 -23.07 9.33 12.81
CA LYS A 5 -24.01 9.90 13.78
C LYS A 5 -23.88 11.43 13.84
N ASN A 6 -24.98 12.15 13.89
CA ASN A 6 -24.98 13.62 13.99
C ASN A 6 -24.17 14.14 15.19
N GLN A 7 -24.14 13.40 16.29
CA GLN A 7 -23.37 13.76 17.48
C GLN A 7 -21.85 13.76 17.18
N ILE A 8 -21.34 12.72 16.46
CA ILE A 8 -19.93 12.60 16.03
C ILE A 8 -19.60 13.77 15.09
N LEU A 9 -20.45 14.04 14.10
CA LEU A 9 -20.24 15.16 13.17
C LEU A 9 -20.15 16.51 13.87
N ASN A 10 -21.05 16.79 14.82
CA ASN A 10 -21.06 18.04 15.56
C ASN A 10 -19.79 18.22 16.40
N GLU A 11 -19.33 17.16 17.05
CA GLU A 11 -18.10 17.18 17.83
C GLU A 11 -16.87 17.41 16.92
N ILE A 12 -16.77 16.69 15.79
CA ILE A 12 -15.71 16.90 14.80
C ILE A 12 -15.74 18.33 14.25
N PHE A 13 -16.92 18.88 13.93
CA PHE A 13 -17.04 20.22 13.35
C PHE A 13 -16.58 21.29 14.32
N SER A 14 -16.86 21.13 15.63
CA SER A 14 -16.36 22.04 16.66
C SER A 14 -14.83 21.99 16.75
N LEU A 15 -14.22 20.80 16.70
CA LEU A 15 -12.77 20.60 16.82
C LEU A 15 -11.97 21.06 15.58
N TYR A 16 -12.61 21.09 14.40
CA TYR A 16 -11.96 21.50 13.15
C TYR A 16 -12.44 22.86 12.61
N SER A 17 -13.23 23.62 13.36
CA SER A 17 -13.85 24.88 12.89
C SER A 17 -14.64 24.75 11.59
N PHE A 18 -15.32 23.65 11.37
CA PHE A 18 -16.19 23.51 10.22
C PHE A 18 -17.53 24.23 10.46
N SER A 19 -17.97 24.98 9.45
CA SER A 19 -19.23 25.72 9.51
C SER A 19 -20.41 24.82 9.16
N LEU A 20 -21.33 24.61 10.09
CA LEU A 20 -22.59 23.91 9.85
C LEU A 20 -23.45 24.59 8.77
N LYS A 21 -23.39 25.93 8.63
CA LYS A 21 -24.11 26.67 7.59
C LYS A 21 -23.66 26.34 6.16
N GLN A 22 -22.41 25.92 6.02
CA GLN A 22 -21.80 25.58 4.72
C GLN A 22 -21.83 24.08 4.44
N TYR A 23 -22.12 23.27 5.46
CA TYR A 23 -22.15 21.82 5.31
C TYR A 23 -23.36 21.37 4.50
N VAL A 24 -23.10 20.63 3.42
CA VAL A 24 -24.13 20.13 2.48
C VAL A 24 -24.45 18.65 2.72
N GLY A 25 -23.48 17.87 3.19
CA GLY A 25 -23.65 16.46 3.41
C GLY A 25 -22.34 15.68 3.30
N TYR A 26 -22.44 14.36 3.36
CA TYR A 26 -21.29 13.47 3.19
C TYR A 26 -21.60 12.30 2.27
N LYS A 27 -20.52 11.69 1.74
CA LYS A 27 -20.56 10.40 1.03
C LYS A 27 -19.63 9.42 1.72
N VAL A 28 -20.11 8.20 1.97
CA VAL A 28 -19.27 7.10 2.49
C VAL A 28 -18.41 6.54 1.36
N ILE A 29 -17.12 6.33 1.61
CA ILE A 29 -16.24 5.56 0.73
C ILE A 29 -16.21 4.13 1.28
N SER A 30 -16.93 3.22 0.62
CA SER A 30 -17.06 1.81 1.05
C SER A 30 -15.86 0.93 0.69
N LYS A 31 -14.87 1.46 -0.02
CA LYS A 31 -13.76 0.69 -0.61
C LYS A 31 -12.54 0.51 0.31
N GLY A 32 -12.51 1.12 1.50
CA GLY A 32 -11.44 0.93 2.49
C GLY A 32 -11.66 -0.34 3.32
N HIS A 33 -10.61 -1.13 3.54
CA HIS A 33 -10.73 -2.37 4.32
C HIS A 33 -10.48 -2.18 5.82
N ILE A 34 -9.76 -1.13 6.22
CA ILE A 34 -9.31 -0.92 7.60
C ILE A 34 -10.04 0.25 8.26
N ASN A 35 -9.98 1.44 7.67
CA ASN A 35 -10.55 2.66 8.21
C ASN A 35 -11.94 2.95 7.59
N THR A 36 -12.82 3.58 8.38
CA THR A 36 -14.08 4.13 7.85
C THR A 36 -13.82 5.51 7.27
N THR A 37 -14.18 5.73 6.01
CA THR A 37 -13.83 6.95 5.27
C THR A 37 -15.07 7.66 4.71
N TYR A 38 -15.10 8.98 4.90
CA TYR A 38 -16.18 9.86 4.43
C TYR A 38 -15.61 11.02 3.63
N VAL A 39 -16.32 11.43 2.58
CA VAL A 39 -16.08 12.72 1.90
C VAL A 39 -17.09 13.70 2.42
N LEU A 40 -16.65 14.77 3.07
CA LEU A 40 -17.50 15.88 3.52
C LEU A 40 -17.58 16.95 2.43
N TYR A 41 -18.75 17.53 2.21
CA TYR A 41 -19.01 18.59 1.24
C TYR A 41 -19.43 19.88 1.94
N PHE A 42 -18.78 20.99 1.56
CA PHE A 42 -19.08 22.33 2.08
C PHE A 42 -19.29 23.28 0.92
N ASP A 43 -20.44 23.95 0.87
CA ASP A 43 -20.78 24.95 -0.14
C ASP A 43 -20.43 26.36 0.37
N TYR A 44 -19.59 27.06 -0.41
CA TYR A 44 -19.20 28.46 -0.20
C TYR A 44 -19.81 29.38 -1.25
N GLY A 45 -20.91 28.98 -1.89
CA GLY A 45 -21.66 29.72 -2.90
C GLY A 45 -21.06 29.62 -4.30
N ASN A 46 -19.81 30.00 -4.49
CA ASN A 46 -19.12 29.93 -5.78
C ASN A 46 -18.31 28.64 -5.97
N LYS A 47 -18.17 27.83 -4.94
CA LYS A 47 -17.37 26.62 -4.99
C LYS A 47 -17.70 25.66 -3.85
N VAL A 48 -17.81 24.38 -4.18
CA VAL A 48 -17.88 23.30 -3.20
C VAL A 48 -16.48 22.87 -2.81
N LYS A 49 -16.16 22.90 -1.52
CA LYS A 49 -14.93 22.32 -0.98
C LYS A 49 -15.23 20.94 -0.42
N ARG A 50 -14.25 20.05 -0.60
CA ARG A 50 -14.33 18.68 -0.09
C ARG A 50 -13.20 18.40 0.90
N PHE A 51 -13.52 17.61 1.92
CA PHE A 51 -12.54 17.09 2.88
C PHE A 51 -12.74 15.59 3.04
N LEU A 52 -11.66 14.87 3.30
CA LEU A 52 -11.70 13.45 3.60
C LEU A 52 -11.65 13.30 5.12
N LEU A 53 -12.71 12.78 5.70
CA LEU A 53 -12.79 12.45 7.12
C LEU A 53 -12.60 10.94 7.29
N GLN A 54 -11.71 10.54 8.20
CA GLN A 54 -11.45 9.11 8.47
C GLN A 54 -11.46 8.83 9.97
N GLU A 55 -12.15 7.76 10.34
CA GLU A 55 -11.99 7.12 11.63
C GLU A 55 -10.80 6.16 11.57
N ILE A 56 -9.84 6.33 12.48
CA ILE A 56 -8.65 5.48 12.58
C ILE A 56 -9.06 4.19 13.32
N ASN A 57 -8.83 3.05 12.69
CA ASN A 57 -9.07 1.76 13.34
C ASN A 57 -8.00 1.46 14.39
N THR A 58 -8.30 1.77 15.64
CA THR A 58 -7.39 1.59 16.78
C THR A 58 -7.19 0.12 17.18
N ASN A 59 -7.99 -0.81 16.67
CA ASN A 59 -7.74 -2.24 16.83
C ASN A 59 -6.54 -2.71 16.00
N VAL A 60 -6.30 -2.07 14.84
CA VAL A 60 -5.16 -2.34 13.96
C VAL A 60 -4.00 -1.42 14.32
N PHE A 61 -4.24 -0.10 14.41
CA PHE A 61 -3.26 0.91 14.73
C PHE A 61 -3.37 1.30 16.22
N LYS A 62 -2.76 0.49 17.07
CA LYS A 62 -2.86 0.63 18.53
C LYS A 62 -2.29 1.96 19.06
N GLU A 63 -1.39 2.59 18.30
CA GLU A 63 -0.73 3.85 18.63
C GLU A 63 -0.99 4.92 17.57
N PRO A 64 -2.22 5.49 17.51
CA PRO A 64 -2.60 6.49 16.51
C PRO A 64 -1.72 7.74 16.54
N GLU A 65 -1.12 8.07 17.68
CA GLU A 65 -0.16 9.16 17.80
C GLU A 65 1.11 8.91 16.96
N LEU A 66 1.72 7.72 17.05
CA LEU A 66 2.91 7.36 16.28
C LEU A 66 2.60 7.28 14.78
N LEU A 67 1.45 6.69 14.43
CA LEU A 67 0.93 6.67 13.08
C LEU A 67 0.87 8.09 12.50
N MET A 68 0.19 9.01 13.19
CA MET A 68 0.00 10.38 12.72
C MET A 68 1.28 11.20 12.74
N LYS A 69 2.23 10.88 13.64
CA LYS A 69 3.60 11.44 13.59
C LYS A 69 4.33 11.05 12.30
N ASN A 70 4.26 9.78 11.88
CA ASN A 70 4.85 9.34 10.62
C ASN A 70 4.21 10.07 9.44
N ILE A 71 2.88 10.05 9.35
CA ILE A 71 2.14 10.70 8.25
C ILE A 71 2.46 12.19 8.18
N ASN A 72 2.49 12.90 9.30
CA ASN A 72 2.82 14.32 9.33
C ASN A 72 4.27 14.59 8.89
N LYS A 73 5.24 13.78 9.33
CA LYS A 73 6.65 13.90 8.92
C LYS A 73 6.78 13.74 7.40
N VAL A 74 6.20 12.67 6.82
CA VAL A 74 6.35 12.39 5.39
C VAL A 74 5.57 13.37 4.53
N THR A 75 4.34 13.73 4.88
CA THR A 75 3.54 14.68 4.10
C THR A 75 4.14 16.09 4.13
N SER A 76 4.64 16.54 5.28
CA SER A 76 5.32 17.83 5.42
C SER A 76 6.62 17.87 4.60
N TYR A 77 7.43 16.80 4.64
CA TYR A 77 8.64 16.70 3.84
C TYR A 77 8.33 16.67 2.33
N ALA A 78 7.32 15.88 1.93
CA ALA A 78 6.88 15.81 0.54
C ALA A 78 6.42 17.18 0.02
N LEU A 79 5.58 17.91 0.77
CA LEU A 79 5.14 19.26 0.41
C LEU A 79 6.32 20.22 0.23
N LYS A 80 7.30 20.17 1.15
CA LYS A 80 8.51 20.99 1.05
C LYS A 80 9.34 20.66 -0.20
N THR A 81 9.49 19.39 -0.52
CA THR A 81 10.29 18.92 -1.67
C THR A 81 9.58 19.20 -3.00
N LEU A 82 8.29 18.86 -3.09
CA LEU A 82 7.52 18.91 -4.33
C LEU A 82 7.15 20.34 -4.77
N ARG A 83 7.10 21.31 -3.84
CA ARG A 83 6.80 22.73 -4.17
C ARG A 83 7.79 23.35 -5.16
N HIS A 84 9.04 22.89 -5.16
CA HIS A 84 10.07 23.34 -6.07
C HIS A 84 10.01 22.67 -7.46
N LYS A 85 9.24 21.57 -7.56
CA LYS A 85 9.15 20.74 -8.77
C LYS A 85 7.83 20.93 -9.52
N TYR A 86 6.72 21.16 -8.80
CA TYR A 86 5.38 21.18 -9.37
C TYR A 86 4.57 22.40 -8.93
N LYS A 87 3.93 23.10 -9.90
CA LYS A 87 2.99 24.20 -9.59
C LYS A 87 1.82 23.73 -8.73
N ASN A 88 1.29 22.53 -9.01
CA ASN A 88 0.18 21.91 -8.28
C ASN A 88 0.64 20.94 -7.18
N TYR A 89 1.80 21.20 -6.56
CA TYR A 89 2.43 20.32 -5.57
C TYR A 89 1.51 19.90 -4.41
N LYS A 90 0.52 20.74 -4.07
CA LYS A 90 -0.45 20.45 -3.00
C LYS A 90 -1.31 19.23 -3.28
N ASN A 91 -1.47 18.83 -4.53
CA ASN A 91 -2.20 17.64 -4.93
C ASN A 91 -1.29 16.42 -5.16
N LYS A 92 0.02 16.58 -5.00
CA LYS A 92 1.00 15.50 -5.21
C LYS A 92 1.32 14.69 -3.95
N THR A 93 0.59 14.91 -2.86
CA THR A 93 0.66 14.14 -1.62
C THR A 93 -0.60 14.41 -0.79
N LEU A 94 -0.90 13.53 0.16
CA LEU A 94 -1.92 13.83 1.16
C LEU A 94 -1.55 15.08 1.97
N ARG A 95 -2.57 15.83 2.39
CA ARG A 95 -2.40 17.02 3.24
C ARG A 95 -3.35 16.92 4.43
N ILE A 96 -2.77 16.83 5.62
CA ILE A 96 -3.54 16.83 6.86
C ILE A 96 -4.22 18.20 7.02
N TYR A 97 -5.52 18.19 7.30
CA TYR A 97 -6.25 19.35 7.77
C TYR A 97 -6.24 19.31 9.30
N LYS A 98 -5.52 20.24 9.92
CA LYS A 98 -5.29 20.24 11.35
C LYS A 98 -6.51 20.74 12.12
N SER A 99 -6.70 20.25 13.35
CA SER A 99 -7.69 20.77 14.29
C SER A 99 -7.40 22.24 14.68
N ILE A 100 -8.31 22.88 15.41
CA ILE A 100 -8.13 24.22 15.99
C ILE A 100 -6.85 24.28 16.81
N ASP A 101 -6.59 23.25 17.63
CA ASP A 101 -5.40 23.12 18.48
C ASP A 101 -4.17 22.62 17.70
N LYS A 102 -4.21 22.70 16.35
CA LYS A 102 -3.12 22.31 15.46
C LYS A 102 -2.73 20.83 15.55
N GLN A 103 -3.60 19.97 16.09
CA GLN A 103 -3.38 18.52 16.14
C GLN A 103 -3.60 17.88 14.77
N ASN A 104 -2.93 16.74 14.54
CA ASN A 104 -3.03 16.00 13.28
C ASN A 104 -4.23 15.05 13.25
N TYR A 105 -4.81 14.73 14.39
CA TYR A 105 -6.02 13.95 14.60
C TYR A 105 -6.69 14.40 15.90
N VAL A 106 -7.90 13.98 16.15
CA VAL A 106 -8.65 14.26 17.39
C VAL A 106 -9.19 12.95 17.97
N THR A 107 -9.30 12.90 19.29
CA THR A 107 -9.98 11.82 20.01
C THR A 107 -11.30 12.39 20.54
N LEU A 108 -12.42 11.74 20.22
CA LEU A 108 -13.74 12.13 20.65
C LEU A 108 -14.06 11.58 22.05
N LYS A 109 -15.21 12.00 22.60
CA LYS A 109 -15.69 11.57 23.93
C LYS A 109 -15.92 10.05 24.04
N ASP A 110 -16.20 9.38 22.93
CA ASP A 110 -16.35 7.92 22.85
C ASP A 110 -15.02 7.18 22.65
N ASN A 111 -13.89 7.87 22.75
CA ASN A 111 -12.51 7.41 22.52
C ASN A 111 -12.22 7.04 21.05
N SER A 112 -13.11 7.30 20.11
CA SER A 112 -12.81 7.12 18.69
C SER A 112 -11.81 8.20 18.22
N CYS A 113 -10.89 7.80 17.34
CA CYS A 113 -9.83 8.65 16.82
C CYS A 113 -10.14 9.06 15.38
N TRP A 114 -10.14 10.37 15.10
CA TRP A 114 -10.54 10.91 13.81
C TRP A 114 -9.50 11.87 13.25
N ARG A 115 -9.31 11.78 11.92
CA ARG A 115 -8.42 12.68 11.17
C ARG A 115 -9.12 13.24 9.93
N VAL A 116 -8.66 14.40 9.50
CA VAL A 116 -9.17 15.07 8.31
C VAL A 116 -8.03 15.34 7.34
N TYR A 117 -8.27 15.08 6.05
CA TYR A 117 -7.39 15.46 4.96
C TYR A 117 -8.07 16.43 4.00
N HIS A 118 -7.28 17.30 3.37
CA HIS A 118 -7.73 18.00 2.19
C HIS A 118 -8.01 16.99 1.07
N TYR A 119 -9.14 17.14 0.42
CA TYR A 119 -9.47 16.30 -0.74
C TYR A 119 -8.53 16.62 -1.92
N ILE A 120 -8.12 15.60 -2.67
CA ILE A 120 -7.35 15.76 -3.90
C ILE A 120 -8.33 15.91 -5.05
N GLU A 121 -8.50 17.15 -5.51
CA GLU A 121 -9.50 17.47 -6.53
C GLU A 121 -9.12 16.91 -7.91
N ASN A 122 -10.14 16.64 -8.76
CA ASN A 122 -10.00 16.09 -10.10
C ASN A 122 -9.24 14.77 -10.17
N SER A 123 -9.33 13.96 -9.11
CA SER A 123 -8.65 12.69 -8.99
C SER A 123 -9.61 11.53 -8.82
N VAL A 124 -9.14 10.35 -9.22
CA VAL A 124 -9.83 9.06 -9.09
C VAL A 124 -8.83 7.97 -8.73
N SER A 125 -9.22 7.03 -7.86
CA SER A 125 -8.54 5.76 -7.67
C SER A 125 -9.16 4.71 -8.59
N LYS A 126 -8.39 3.67 -8.94
CA LYS A 126 -8.83 2.58 -9.81
C LYS A 126 -8.70 1.25 -9.10
N ASP A 127 -9.68 0.37 -9.32
CA ASP A 127 -9.66 -0.98 -8.75
C ASP A 127 -9.15 -2.01 -9.77
N SER A 128 -9.15 -1.66 -11.04
CA SER A 128 -8.70 -2.52 -12.16
C SER A 128 -7.83 -1.74 -13.13
N VAL A 129 -7.06 -2.48 -13.89
CA VAL A 129 -6.22 -1.94 -14.97
C VAL A 129 -7.05 -1.89 -16.24
N ASP A 130 -7.45 -0.68 -16.65
CA ASP A 130 -8.24 -0.48 -17.88
C ASP A 130 -7.36 -0.42 -19.14
N ASN A 131 -6.10 0.01 -19.01
CA ASN A 131 -5.12 0.08 -20.10
C ASN A 131 -3.68 0.12 -19.58
N GLU A 132 -2.71 -0.11 -20.47
CA GLU A 132 -1.28 -0.15 -20.17
C GLU A 132 -0.71 1.20 -19.69
N GLU A 133 -1.29 2.32 -20.12
CA GLU A 133 -0.86 3.66 -19.66
C GLU A 133 -1.04 3.81 -18.15
N ILE A 134 -2.10 3.24 -17.56
CA ILE A 134 -2.32 3.25 -16.10
C ILE A 134 -1.18 2.54 -15.37
N ILE A 135 -0.70 1.42 -15.91
CA ILE A 135 0.42 0.67 -15.35
C ILE A 135 1.71 1.50 -15.40
N TYR A 136 2.00 2.12 -16.54
CA TYR A 136 3.16 3.01 -16.67
C TYR A 136 3.09 4.19 -15.70
N GLN A 137 1.91 4.83 -15.60
CA GLN A 137 1.69 5.95 -14.69
C GLN A 137 1.76 5.52 -13.22
N ALA A 138 1.31 4.32 -12.87
CA ALA A 138 1.48 3.75 -11.53
C ALA A 138 2.97 3.60 -11.18
N GLY A 139 3.78 3.08 -12.10
CA GLY A 139 5.25 3.03 -11.95
C GLY A 139 5.84 4.41 -11.68
N LYS A 140 5.41 5.43 -12.44
CA LYS A 140 5.86 6.82 -12.22
C LYS A 140 5.45 7.37 -10.86
N VAL A 141 4.25 7.07 -10.38
CA VAL A 141 3.79 7.54 -9.06
C VAL A 141 4.62 6.91 -7.94
N ILE A 142 4.80 5.60 -7.95
CA ILE A 142 5.58 4.89 -6.92
C ILE A 142 7.05 5.29 -7.02
N GLY A 143 7.61 5.39 -8.23
CA GLY A 143 8.97 5.88 -8.41
C GLY A 143 9.17 7.33 -7.95
N GLU A 144 8.21 8.24 -8.20
CA GLU A 144 8.25 9.62 -7.72
C GLU A 144 8.17 9.71 -6.19
N PHE A 145 7.43 8.80 -5.55
CA PHE A 145 7.41 8.68 -4.10
C PHE A 145 8.83 8.40 -3.57
N PHE A 146 9.53 7.38 -4.06
CA PHE A 146 10.91 7.09 -3.66
C PHE A 146 11.89 8.22 -3.98
N ASN A 147 11.76 8.84 -5.14
CA ASN A 147 12.61 9.97 -5.51
C ASN A 147 12.36 11.20 -4.61
N THR A 148 11.12 11.41 -4.17
CA THR A 148 10.78 12.48 -3.21
C THR A 148 11.47 12.27 -1.87
N PHE A 149 11.53 11.03 -1.38
CA PHE A 149 12.12 10.69 -0.08
C PHE A 149 13.58 10.24 -0.13
N LYS A 150 14.27 10.32 -1.27
CA LYS A 150 15.66 9.83 -1.41
C LYS A 150 16.67 10.41 -0.40
N ARG A 151 16.40 11.59 0.16
CA ARG A 151 17.24 12.24 1.19
C ARG A 151 16.60 12.22 2.58
N PHE A 152 15.43 11.65 2.73
CA PHE A 152 14.77 11.53 4.02
C PHE A 152 15.41 10.37 4.81
N LYS A 153 15.72 10.62 6.08
CA LYS A 153 16.26 9.58 6.97
C LYS A 153 15.14 8.68 7.46
N ALA A 154 14.93 7.53 6.81
CA ALA A 154 13.83 6.59 7.11
C ALA A 154 13.81 6.16 8.58
N LYS A 155 14.97 6.05 9.24
CA LYS A 155 15.08 5.77 10.70
C LYS A 155 14.38 6.77 11.62
N ASN A 156 13.93 7.92 11.09
CA ASN A 156 13.14 8.89 11.83
C ASN A 156 11.66 8.53 11.90
N LEU A 157 11.22 7.47 11.19
CA LEU A 157 9.87 6.94 11.25
C LEU A 157 9.78 5.83 12.31
N PHE A 158 8.60 5.68 12.88
CA PHE A 158 8.26 4.62 13.79
C PHE A 158 7.77 3.38 13.02
N GLU A 159 8.01 2.22 13.57
CA GLU A 159 7.40 0.97 13.10
C GLU A 159 5.99 0.86 13.69
N VAL A 160 4.98 1.31 12.94
CA VAL A 160 3.58 1.38 13.41
C VAL A 160 2.88 0.02 13.42
N ILE A 161 3.39 -0.94 12.66
CA ILE A 161 3.01 -2.35 12.72
C ILE A 161 4.29 -3.16 12.85
N LYS A 162 4.49 -3.72 14.03
CA LYS A 162 5.69 -4.49 14.35
C LYS A 162 5.87 -5.68 13.40
N ASP A 163 7.09 -5.88 12.93
CA ASP A 163 7.49 -7.00 12.07
C ASP A 163 6.66 -7.09 10.76
N PHE A 164 6.22 -5.94 10.20
CA PHE A 164 5.25 -5.93 9.09
C PHE A 164 5.73 -6.73 7.87
N HIS A 165 6.99 -6.56 7.44
CA HIS A 165 7.63 -7.33 6.38
C HIS A 165 8.87 -8.10 6.89
N ASN A 166 8.82 -8.55 8.14
CA ASN A 166 9.78 -9.51 8.66
C ASN A 166 9.33 -10.93 8.25
N THR A 167 9.52 -11.25 6.97
CA THR A 167 9.05 -12.52 6.39
C THR A 167 9.59 -13.76 7.11
N PRO A 168 10.85 -13.81 7.61
CA PRO A 168 11.31 -14.93 8.46
C PRO A 168 10.46 -15.10 9.72
N LYS A 169 10.15 -14.01 10.42
CA LYS A 169 9.31 -14.07 11.63
C LYS A 169 7.88 -14.51 11.31
N ARG A 170 7.32 -14.04 10.19
CA ARG A 170 5.99 -14.49 9.73
C ARG A 170 5.99 -15.97 9.37
N TYR A 171 7.09 -16.49 8.84
CA TYR A 171 7.24 -17.91 8.57
C TYR A 171 7.22 -18.73 9.87
N ASP A 172 7.94 -18.29 10.92
CA ASP A 172 7.93 -18.95 12.21
C ASP A 172 6.52 -18.98 12.81
N ASP A 173 5.79 -17.86 12.72
CA ASP A 173 4.39 -17.76 13.18
C ASP A 173 3.44 -18.63 12.33
N PHE A 174 3.69 -18.78 11.03
CA PHE A 174 2.96 -19.70 10.14
C PHE A 174 3.18 -21.16 10.53
N ILE A 175 4.44 -21.59 10.74
CA ILE A 175 4.76 -22.97 11.15
C ILE A 175 4.08 -23.31 12.49
N LYS A 176 4.00 -22.35 13.41
CA LYS A 176 3.24 -22.53 14.64
C LYS A 176 1.77 -22.83 14.37
N SER A 177 1.12 -22.02 13.52
CA SER A 177 -0.29 -22.27 13.14
C SER A 177 -0.49 -23.61 12.41
N VAL A 178 0.49 -24.05 11.59
CA VAL A 178 0.47 -25.38 10.94
C VAL A 178 0.46 -26.49 11.97
N ASN A 179 1.25 -26.38 13.03
CA ASN A 179 1.35 -27.41 14.08
C ASN A 179 0.13 -27.42 14.99
N ASP A 180 -0.47 -26.27 15.26
CA ASP A 180 -1.58 -26.11 16.21
C ASP A 180 -2.96 -26.39 15.55
N SER A 181 -3.07 -26.34 14.22
CA SER A 181 -4.35 -26.41 13.51
C SER A 181 -4.73 -27.83 13.06
N ASN A 182 -5.97 -28.19 13.27
CA ASN A 182 -6.56 -29.42 12.70
C ASN A 182 -6.88 -29.33 11.20
N LEU A 183 -6.85 -28.11 10.62
CA LEU A 183 -7.09 -27.86 9.19
C LEU A 183 -5.86 -28.17 8.32
N SER A 184 -4.67 -28.39 8.91
CA SER A 184 -3.41 -28.63 8.18
C SER A 184 -3.46 -29.83 7.24
N PHE A 185 -4.24 -30.86 7.55
CA PHE A 185 -4.41 -32.02 6.67
C PHE A 185 -5.14 -31.68 5.36
N SER A 186 -6.03 -30.68 5.37
CA SER A 186 -6.84 -30.30 4.20
C SER A 186 -6.11 -29.38 3.22
N CYS A 187 -4.95 -28.83 3.59
CA CYS A 187 -4.15 -27.89 2.78
C CYS A 187 -2.65 -28.25 2.77
N LYS A 188 -2.36 -29.55 2.78
CA LYS A 188 -0.99 -30.08 2.84
C LYS A 188 -0.10 -29.62 1.65
N GLU A 189 -0.66 -29.55 0.46
CA GLU A 189 0.07 -29.11 -0.74
C GLU A 189 0.50 -27.64 -0.61
N GLU A 190 -0.40 -26.79 -0.13
CA GLU A 190 -0.13 -25.37 0.09
C GLU A 190 0.91 -25.16 1.20
N ILE A 191 0.82 -25.91 2.29
CA ILE A 191 1.81 -25.89 3.37
C ILE A 191 3.18 -26.29 2.85
N ASN A 192 3.26 -27.39 2.10
CA ASN A 192 4.53 -27.87 1.53
C ASN A 192 5.15 -26.83 0.61
N PHE A 193 4.36 -26.12 -0.21
CA PHE A 193 4.90 -25.02 -1.04
C PHE A 193 5.69 -24.01 -0.20
N PHE A 194 5.13 -23.56 0.93
CA PHE A 194 5.80 -22.59 1.79
C PHE A 194 7.02 -23.19 2.52
N ILE A 195 6.99 -24.46 2.87
CA ILE A 195 8.12 -25.16 3.51
C ILE A 195 9.26 -25.32 2.51
N ASP A 196 8.99 -25.84 1.31
CA ASP A 196 10.01 -26.13 0.28
C ASP A 196 10.65 -24.84 -0.24
N ASN A 197 9.94 -23.71 -0.19
CA ASN A 197 10.43 -22.41 -0.64
C ASN A 197 10.81 -21.46 0.51
N LYS A 198 11.12 -21.97 1.69
CA LYS A 198 11.52 -21.19 2.88
C LYS A 198 12.64 -20.17 2.60
N TYR A 199 13.56 -20.47 1.69
CA TYR A 199 14.67 -19.58 1.33
C TYR A 199 14.20 -18.19 0.88
N ILE A 200 12.96 -18.07 0.35
CA ILE A 200 12.37 -16.79 -0.08
C ILE A 200 12.27 -15.81 1.07
N CYS A 201 12.04 -16.29 2.29
CA CYS A 201 11.85 -15.44 3.47
C CYS A 201 13.02 -14.46 3.70
N SER A 202 14.24 -14.88 3.37
CA SER A 202 15.45 -14.12 3.68
C SER A 202 15.98 -13.26 2.51
N LEU A 203 15.44 -13.40 1.30
CA LEU A 203 15.96 -12.73 0.10
C LEU A 203 16.15 -11.22 0.23
N ILE A 204 15.27 -10.53 0.91
CA ILE A 204 15.34 -9.07 1.10
C ILE A 204 15.79 -8.72 2.53
N THR A 205 15.34 -9.47 3.54
CA THR A 205 15.69 -9.20 4.93
C THR A 205 17.19 -9.33 5.20
N ASP A 206 17.88 -10.30 4.57
CA ASP A 206 19.33 -10.46 4.73
C ASP A 206 20.09 -9.31 4.06
N LEU A 207 19.66 -8.85 2.89
CA LEU A 207 20.25 -7.66 2.24
C LEU A 207 20.14 -6.40 3.11
N LEU A 208 19.02 -6.23 3.81
CA LEU A 208 18.82 -5.12 4.76
C LEU A 208 19.73 -5.27 5.99
N LYS A 209 19.80 -6.47 6.60
CA LYS A 209 20.64 -6.76 7.77
C LYS A 209 22.14 -6.57 7.47
N GLU A 210 22.56 -6.99 6.27
CA GLU A 210 23.93 -6.86 5.80
C GLU A 210 24.26 -5.46 5.25
N ASN A 211 23.30 -4.52 5.27
CA ASN A 211 23.42 -3.18 4.69
C ASN A 211 23.81 -3.17 3.19
N LYS A 212 23.49 -4.23 2.45
CA LYS A 212 23.70 -4.31 0.99
C LYS A 212 22.72 -3.44 0.21
N ILE A 213 21.52 -3.21 0.78
CA ILE A 213 20.52 -2.26 0.29
C ILE A 213 20.15 -1.28 1.40
N PRO A 214 19.87 -0.01 1.06
CA PRO A 214 19.53 1.00 2.05
C PRO A 214 18.11 0.83 2.59
N VAL A 215 17.91 1.16 3.87
CA VAL A 215 16.58 1.35 4.45
C VAL A 215 15.98 2.65 3.92
N ARG A 216 14.79 2.57 3.34
CA ARG A 216 14.05 3.69 2.74
C ARG A 216 12.72 3.94 3.46
N VAL A 217 12.11 5.07 3.16
CA VAL A 217 10.68 5.29 3.46
C VAL A 217 9.89 4.40 2.50
N THR A 218 9.07 3.50 3.03
CA THR A 218 8.22 2.60 2.27
C THR A 218 6.76 2.83 2.57
N HIS A 219 5.92 2.67 1.57
CA HIS A 219 4.48 2.77 1.70
C HIS A 219 3.87 1.49 2.30
N ASN A 220 4.40 0.33 1.87
CA ASN A 220 4.04 -1.03 2.31
C ASN A 220 2.59 -1.49 1.99
N ASP A 221 1.88 -0.76 1.13
CA ASP A 221 0.57 -1.15 0.57
C ASP A 221 0.36 -0.41 -0.76
N THR A 222 1.20 -0.72 -1.77
CA THR A 222 1.26 0.01 -3.04
C THR A 222 0.30 -0.50 -4.11
N LYS A 223 -0.76 -1.19 -3.72
CA LYS A 223 -1.78 -1.68 -4.64
C LYS A 223 -2.47 -0.54 -5.43
N LEU A 224 -3.03 -0.88 -6.59
CA LEU A 224 -3.55 0.09 -7.57
C LEU A 224 -4.58 1.07 -6.99
N ASN A 225 -5.46 0.61 -6.09
CA ASN A 225 -6.48 1.46 -5.47
C ASN A 225 -5.95 2.49 -4.46
N ASN A 226 -4.67 2.41 -4.08
CA ASN A 226 -3.97 3.41 -3.27
C ASN A 226 -3.22 4.44 -4.13
N LEU A 227 -3.37 4.38 -5.47
CA LEU A 227 -2.83 5.39 -6.39
C LEU A 227 -3.95 6.29 -6.89
N MET A 228 -3.66 7.60 -6.89
CA MET A 228 -4.57 8.59 -7.45
C MET A 228 -4.13 8.98 -8.85
N PHE A 229 -5.10 9.07 -9.75
CA PHE A 229 -4.93 9.47 -11.15
C PHE A 229 -5.80 10.68 -11.49
N GLU A 230 -5.38 11.52 -12.43
CA GLU A 230 -6.23 12.57 -12.97
C GLU A 230 -7.43 11.97 -13.70
N TYR A 231 -8.62 12.46 -13.39
CA TYR A 231 -9.89 11.91 -13.87
C TYR A 231 -9.97 11.78 -15.39
N LYS A 232 -9.46 12.77 -16.17
CA LYS A 232 -9.57 12.79 -17.63
C LYS A 232 -8.38 12.18 -18.35
N SER A 233 -7.16 12.40 -17.84
CA SER A 233 -5.91 12.06 -18.55
C SER A 233 -5.30 10.74 -18.08
N ASN A 234 -5.80 10.12 -17.01
CA ASN A 234 -5.19 8.99 -16.31
C ASN A 234 -3.74 9.24 -15.84
N LYS A 235 -3.29 10.50 -15.82
CA LYS A 235 -1.94 10.84 -15.38
C LYS A 235 -1.80 10.60 -13.87
N GLY A 236 -0.73 9.94 -13.47
CA GLY A 236 -0.49 9.64 -12.07
C GLY A 236 -0.31 10.91 -11.22
N ILE A 237 -0.94 10.93 -10.05
CA ILE A 237 -0.89 12.06 -9.12
C ILE A 237 -0.01 11.74 -7.92
N CYS A 238 -0.42 10.82 -7.05
CA CYS A 238 0.28 10.45 -5.81
C CYS A 238 -0.24 9.14 -5.22
N LEU A 239 0.48 8.62 -4.22
CA LEU A 239 0.01 7.58 -3.30
C LEU A 239 -0.85 8.20 -2.20
N VAL A 240 -1.87 7.45 -1.78
CA VAL A 240 -2.74 7.74 -0.64
C VAL A 240 -2.74 6.53 0.31
N ASP A 241 -3.45 6.63 1.43
CA ASP A 241 -3.48 5.59 2.47
C ASP A 241 -2.08 5.31 3.08
N LEU A 242 -1.52 6.35 3.72
CA LEU A 242 -0.17 6.34 4.28
C LEU A 242 -0.07 5.63 5.65
N ASP A 243 -1.02 4.79 6.02
CA ASP A 243 -1.11 4.19 7.35
C ASP A 243 -0.01 3.17 7.64
N THR A 244 0.50 2.55 6.60
CA THR A 244 1.60 1.59 6.67
C THR A 244 2.97 2.19 6.37
N ILE A 245 3.08 3.54 6.43
CA ILE A 245 4.35 4.20 6.09
C ILE A 245 5.38 4.01 7.19
N MET A 246 6.45 3.28 6.88
CA MET A 246 7.49 2.84 7.81
C MET A 246 8.86 2.77 7.13
N PRO A 247 9.95 2.53 7.89
CA PRO A 247 11.22 2.13 7.30
C PRO A 247 11.13 0.75 6.64
N GLY A 248 11.68 0.58 5.44
CA GLY A 248 11.69 -0.71 4.75
C GLY A 248 12.56 -0.72 3.49
N SER A 249 12.24 -1.61 2.56
CA SER A 249 12.94 -1.76 1.28
C SER A 249 12.07 -1.30 0.11
N ILE A 250 12.67 -0.62 -0.87
CA ILE A 250 12.05 -0.29 -2.15
C ILE A 250 11.52 -1.54 -2.88
N CYS A 251 12.16 -2.70 -2.65
CA CYS A 251 11.76 -3.97 -3.23
C CYS A 251 10.39 -4.45 -2.73
N TYR A 252 9.99 -4.10 -1.49
CA TYR A 252 8.67 -4.43 -0.96
C TYR A 252 7.56 -3.70 -1.71
N ASP A 253 7.67 -2.37 -1.84
CA ASP A 253 6.68 -1.57 -2.53
C ASP A 253 6.59 -1.89 -4.03
N TYR A 254 7.75 -2.10 -4.68
CA TYR A 254 7.78 -2.60 -6.05
C TYR A 254 7.07 -3.95 -6.16
N GLY A 255 7.39 -4.87 -5.26
CA GLY A 255 6.86 -6.23 -5.25
C GLY A 255 5.37 -6.29 -4.97
N ASP A 256 4.86 -5.49 -4.05
CA ASP A 256 3.43 -5.45 -3.72
C ASP A 256 2.59 -4.94 -4.89
N PHE A 257 3.09 -3.94 -5.64
CA PHE A 257 2.43 -3.52 -6.87
C PHE A 257 2.42 -4.64 -7.92
N ILE A 258 3.56 -5.31 -8.17
CA ILE A 258 3.63 -6.41 -9.14
C ILE A 258 2.66 -7.53 -8.76
N ARG A 259 2.65 -7.96 -7.49
CA ARG A 259 1.73 -8.96 -6.98
C ARG A 259 0.26 -8.60 -7.23
N SER A 260 -0.12 -7.36 -6.96
CA SER A 260 -1.52 -6.93 -6.97
C SER A 260 -2.03 -6.52 -8.36
N ALA A 261 -1.18 -5.99 -9.24
CA ALA A 261 -1.60 -5.39 -10.52
C ALA A 261 -1.14 -6.17 -11.77
N CYS A 262 -0.11 -7.03 -11.66
CA CYS A 262 0.39 -7.84 -12.77
C CYS A 262 -0.17 -9.27 -12.76
N ASN A 263 -1.27 -9.50 -12.07
CA ASN A 263 -2.10 -10.70 -12.14
C ASN A 263 -3.39 -10.39 -12.92
N ARG A 264 -3.84 -11.35 -13.75
CA ARG A 264 -5.09 -11.23 -14.50
C ARG A 264 -6.32 -11.50 -13.64
N ALA A 265 -6.20 -12.40 -12.68
CA ALA A 265 -7.31 -12.87 -11.86
C ALA A 265 -7.52 -12.03 -10.59
N ASN A 266 -8.70 -12.16 -9.99
CA ASN A 266 -8.97 -11.65 -8.66
C ASN A 266 -8.15 -12.41 -7.62
N GLU A 267 -7.96 -11.81 -6.44
CA GLU A 267 -7.17 -12.40 -5.35
C GLU A 267 -7.76 -13.72 -4.82
N ASP A 268 -9.07 -13.90 -4.94
CA ASP A 268 -9.82 -15.10 -4.53
C ASP A 268 -10.39 -15.90 -5.72
N GLU A 269 -9.67 -15.90 -6.86
CA GLU A 269 -10.04 -16.70 -8.05
C GLU A 269 -9.98 -18.21 -7.73
N LYS A 270 -11.09 -18.89 -7.96
CA LYS A 270 -11.20 -20.33 -7.72
C LYS A 270 -10.59 -21.17 -8.83
N ASP A 271 -10.66 -20.66 -10.06
CA ASP A 271 -10.10 -21.31 -11.24
C ASP A 271 -8.64 -20.85 -11.43
N LEU A 272 -7.69 -21.62 -10.93
CA LEU A 272 -6.27 -21.30 -10.97
C LEU A 272 -5.72 -21.18 -12.40
N SER A 273 -6.40 -21.73 -13.42
CA SER A 273 -6.00 -21.55 -14.83
C SER A 273 -6.14 -20.10 -15.31
N LYS A 274 -6.95 -19.28 -14.62
CA LYS A 274 -7.11 -17.86 -14.88
C LYS A 274 -6.05 -16.98 -14.18
N VAL A 275 -5.32 -17.54 -13.20
CA VAL A 275 -4.25 -16.85 -12.51
C VAL A 275 -3.04 -16.80 -13.43
N LEU A 276 -2.83 -15.65 -14.06
CA LEU A 276 -1.77 -15.45 -15.04
C LEU A 276 -0.92 -14.25 -14.66
N PHE A 277 0.37 -14.50 -14.53
CA PHE A 277 1.35 -13.42 -14.40
C PHE A 277 1.52 -12.69 -15.74
N LEU A 278 1.26 -11.40 -15.75
CA LEU A 278 1.32 -10.55 -16.94
C LEU A 278 2.68 -9.86 -17.03
N LYS A 279 3.64 -10.54 -17.65
CA LYS A 279 5.02 -10.09 -17.82
C LYS A 279 5.10 -8.68 -18.43
N GLU A 280 4.34 -8.41 -19.49
CA GLU A 280 4.35 -7.10 -20.16
C GLU A 280 3.90 -5.96 -19.22
N ARG A 281 2.94 -6.22 -18.34
CA ARG A 281 2.55 -5.25 -17.30
C ARG A 281 3.67 -4.98 -16.31
N CYS A 282 4.38 -6.05 -15.88
CA CYS A 282 5.54 -5.91 -15.01
C CYS A 282 6.61 -5.02 -15.67
N LEU A 283 6.93 -5.23 -16.93
CA LEU A 283 7.93 -4.44 -17.66
C LEU A 283 7.45 -3.00 -17.91
N THR A 284 6.18 -2.81 -18.26
CA THR A 284 5.58 -1.47 -18.42
C THR A 284 5.61 -0.67 -17.13
N PHE A 285 5.24 -1.29 -16.00
CA PHE A 285 5.38 -0.69 -14.68
C PHE A 285 6.83 -0.32 -14.38
N THR A 286 7.75 -1.23 -14.62
CA THR A 286 9.19 -1.06 -14.37
C THR A 286 9.75 0.12 -15.15
N LYS A 287 9.40 0.30 -16.42
CA LYS A 287 9.79 1.49 -17.22
C LYS A 287 9.35 2.78 -16.53
N GLY A 288 8.07 2.87 -16.15
CA GLY A 288 7.56 4.03 -15.42
C GLY A 288 8.27 4.28 -14.09
N PHE A 289 8.51 3.23 -13.31
CA PHE A 289 9.18 3.27 -12.02
C PHE A 289 10.63 3.73 -12.14
N ILE A 290 11.43 3.07 -12.98
CA ILE A 290 12.85 3.37 -13.17
C ILE A 290 13.04 4.78 -13.73
N SER A 291 12.16 5.27 -14.59
CA SER A 291 12.21 6.66 -15.10
C SER A 291 12.27 7.71 -14.00
N LYS A 292 11.82 7.40 -12.78
CA LYS A 292 11.80 8.30 -11.62
C LYS A 292 12.91 8.03 -10.62
N VAL A 293 13.32 6.78 -10.45
CA VAL A 293 14.31 6.38 -9.43
C VAL A 293 15.71 6.19 -9.98
N LYS A 294 15.93 6.21 -11.30
CA LYS A 294 17.21 5.90 -11.98
C LYS A 294 18.46 6.56 -11.37
N ASN A 295 18.30 7.74 -10.74
CA ASN A 295 19.40 8.49 -10.11
C ASN A 295 19.47 8.31 -8.58
N SER A 296 18.67 7.44 -7.99
CA SER A 296 18.60 7.26 -6.53
C SER A 296 18.52 5.80 -6.08
N ILE A 297 18.20 4.89 -6.99
CA ILE A 297 18.20 3.44 -6.75
C ILE A 297 19.63 2.88 -6.93
N THR A 298 20.01 1.95 -6.08
CA THR A 298 21.30 1.25 -6.20
C THR A 298 21.22 0.08 -7.16
N LEU A 299 22.36 -0.37 -7.72
CA LEU A 299 22.38 -1.54 -8.59
C LEU A 299 21.95 -2.82 -7.85
N CYS A 300 22.29 -2.92 -6.56
CA CYS A 300 21.85 -4.03 -5.73
C CYS A 300 20.32 -4.06 -5.57
N GLU A 301 19.68 -2.90 -5.40
CA GLU A 301 18.20 -2.82 -5.37
C GLU A 301 17.59 -3.19 -6.72
N ILE A 302 18.15 -2.73 -7.85
CA ILE A 302 17.67 -3.09 -9.21
C ILE A 302 17.70 -4.61 -9.39
N ASN A 303 18.82 -5.27 -9.06
CA ASN A 303 18.98 -6.70 -9.19
C ASN A 303 18.07 -7.52 -8.24
N ASN A 304 17.41 -6.87 -7.28
CA ASN A 304 16.54 -7.52 -6.31
C ASN A 304 15.06 -7.08 -6.42
N LEU A 305 14.67 -6.31 -7.44
CA LEU A 305 13.28 -5.90 -7.62
C LEU A 305 12.36 -7.11 -7.80
N ILE A 306 12.75 -8.10 -8.62
CA ILE A 306 11.94 -9.32 -8.81
C ILE A 306 11.96 -10.21 -7.55
N ASN A 307 13.07 -10.27 -6.82
CA ASN A 307 13.08 -10.92 -5.51
C ASN A 307 12.04 -10.25 -4.56
N GLY A 308 11.89 -8.92 -4.61
CA GLY A 308 10.82 -8.22 -3.92
C GLY A 308 9.41 -8.70 -4.32
N ALA A 309 9.15 -8.87 -5.62
CA ALA A 309 7.86 -9.39 -6.10
C ALA A 309 7.61 -10.83 -5.62
N ILE A 310 8.64 -11.69 -5.65
CA ILE A 310 8.56 -13.06 -5.13
C ILE A 310 8.28 -13.06 -3.63
N VAL A 311 9.03 -12.28 -2.84
CA VAL A 311 8.86 -12.20 -1.38
C VAL A 311 7.47 -11.69 -1.02
N MET A 312 6.99 -10.61 -1.66
CA MET A 312 5.68 -10.04 -1.34
C MET A 312 4.52 -10.97 -1.71
N THR A 313 4.63 -11.71 -2.83
CA THR A 313 3.63 -12.69 -3.23
C THR A 313 3.64 -13.90 -2.30
N TYR A 314 4.81 -14.43 -1.97
CA TYR A 314 5.01 -15.52 -1.02
C TYR A 314 4.47 -15.15 0.38
N GLU A 315 4.88 -13.99 0.92
CA GLU A 315 4.45 -13.52 2.24
C GLU A 315 2.93 -13.34 2.30
N CYS A 316 2.33 -12.74 1.28
CA CYS A 316 0.88 -12.54 1.22
C CYS A 316 0.12 -13.88 1.21
N GLY A 317 0.55 -14.83 0.38
CA GLY A 317 -0.04 -16.18 0.32
C GLY A 317 0.10 -16.93 1.65
N MET A 318 1.28 -16.87 2.27
CA MET A 318 1.54 -17.46 3.59
C MET A 318 0.65 -16.86 4.69
N ARG A 319 0.43 -15.54 4.66
CA ARG A 319 -0.46 -14.86 5.62
C ARG A 319 -1.92 -15.25 5.43
N PHE A 320 -2.39 -15.45 4.20
CA PHE A 320 -3.73 -15.96 3.94
C PHE A 320 -3.89 -17.39 4.43
N LEU A 321 -2.92 -18.27 4.15
CA LEU A 321 -2.97 -19.65 4.61
C LEU A 321 -2.91 -19.72 6.14
N LYS A 322 -2.04 -18.93 6.76
CA LYS A 322 -1.98 -18.84 8.23
C LYS A 322 -3.32 -18.42 8.82
N ASP A 323 -3.97 -17.39 8.27
CA ASP A 323 -5.25 -16.92 8.77
C ASP A 323 -6.38 -17.94 8.57
N TYR A 324 -6.34 -18.72 7.48
CA TYR A 324 -7.24 -19.86 7.29
C TYR A 324 -7.04 -20.92 8.38
N LEU A 325 -5.79 -21.26 8.68
CA LEU A 325 -5.43 -22.20 9.75
C LEU A 325 -5.87 -21.71 11.14
N ASP A 326 -5.86 -20.41 11.34
CA ASP A 326 -6.30 -19.70 12.56
C ASP A 326 -7.80 -19.35 12.53
N HIS A 327 -8.62 -20.00 11.68
CA HIS A 327 -10.07 -19.81 11.56
C HIS A 327 -10.52 -18.41 11.11
N ASN A 328 -9.74 -17.74 10.24
CA ASN A 328 -10.08 -16.46 9.59
C ASN A 328 -10.29 -15.29 10.58
N ILE A 329 -9.35 -15.10 11.50
CA ILE A 329 -9.44 -14.06 12.53
C ILE A 329 -9.03 -12.68 12.00
N TYR A 330 -8.06 -12.63 11.09
CA TYR A 330 -7.41 -11.39 10.66
C TYR A 330 -8.04 -10.75 9.42
N PHE A 331 -8.17 -11.52 8.34
CA PHE A 331 -8.74 -10.99 7.08
C PHE A 331 -10.25 -11.18 7.04
N LYS A 332 -10.96 -10.13 6.59
CA LYS A 332 -12.40 -10.26 6.33
C LYS A 332 -12.65 -11.28 5.23
N THR A 333 -13.56 -12.21 5.49
CA THR A 333 -13.99 -13.24 4.55
C THR A 333 -15.50 -13.20 4.34
N SER A 334 -15.94 -13.51 3.13
CA SER A 334 -17.34 -13.66 2.77
C SER A 334 -17.81 -15.13 2.85
N TYR A 335 -16.86 -16.08 2.89
CA TYR A 335 -17.10 -17.51 3.00
C TYR A 335 -15.90 -18.21 3.64
N SER A 336 -16.11 -19.37 4.24
CA SER A 336 -15.17 -20.03 5.18
C SER A 336 -13.79 -20.36 4.60
N ASN A 337 -13.70 -20.77 3.32
CA ASN A 337 -12.43 -21.14 2.69
C ASN A 337 -11.83 -20.04 1.79
N GLN A 338 -12.29 -18.80 1.90
CA GLN A 338 -11.82 -17.70 1.02
C GLN A 338 -10.32 -17.46 1.17
N ASN A 339 -9.79 -17.50 2.39
CA ASN A 339 -8.35 -17.30 2.60
C ASN A 339 -7.49 -18.46 2.09
N LEU A 340 -8.01 -19.70 2.11
CA LEU A 340 -7.35 -20.82 1.44
C LEU A 340 -7.29 -20.60 -0.09
N ILE A 341 -8.39 -20.13 -0.69
CA ILE A 341 -8.42 -19.82 -2.14
C ILE A 341 -7.45 -18.69 -2.47
N ARG A 342 -7.42 -17.63 -1.65
CA ARG A 342 -6.44 -16.53 -1.80
C ARG A 342 -5.00 -17.05 -1.70
N ALA A 343 -4.71 -17.94 -0.75
CA ALA A 343 -3.40 -18.57 -0.64
C ALA A 343 -3.02 -19.35 -1.92
N LYS A 344 -3.92 -20.16 -2.45
CA LYS A 344 -3.72 -20.90 -3.71
C LYS A 344 -3.44 -19.98 -4.89
N THR A 345 -4.19 -18.87 -5.00
CA THR A 345 -3.97 -17.84 -6.03
C THR A 345 -2.56 -17.24 -5.91
N GLN A 346 -2.10 -16.89 -4.70
CA GLN A 346 -0.76 -16.35 -4.47
C GLN A 346 0.33 -17.39 -4.75
N ILE A 347 0.14 -18.66 -4.38
CA ILE A 347 1.07 -19.76 -4.70
C ILE A 347 1.24 -19.89 -6.21
N CYS A 348 0.12 -19.95 -6.95
CA CYS A 348 0.13 -20.04 -8.41
C CYS A 348 0.87 -18.85 -9.04
N LEU A 349 0.59 -17.62 -8.59
CA LEU A 349 1.24 -16.41 -9.08
C LEU A 349 2.73 -16.40 -8.73
N CYS A 350 3.10 -16.74 -7.50
CA CYS A 350 4.49 -16.78 -7.04
C CYS A 350 5.33 -17.76 -7.87
N SER A 351 4.80 -18.97 -8.14
CA SER A 351 5.44 -19.97 -8.99
C SER A 351 5.70 -19.47 -10.41
N GLN A 352 4.76 -18.70 -10.97
CA GLN A 352 4.94 -18.10 -12.30
C GLN A 352 5.99 -16.99 -12.29
N ILE A 353 6.05 -16.14 -11.24
CA ILE A 353 7.09 -15.10 -11.11
C ILE A 353 8.47 -15.76 -10.98
N ILE A 354 8.60 -16.82 -10.15
CA ILE A 354 9.86 -17.57 -9.99
C ILE A 354 10.31 -18.15 -11.33
N LYS A 355 9.40 -18.76 -12.10
CA LYS A 355 9.71 -19.34 -13.42
C LYS A 355 10.22 -18.30 -14.42
N ASN A 356 9.76 -17.05 -14.34
CA ASN A 356 10.18 -15.97 -15.24
C ASN A 356 11.32 -15.11 -14.68
N LYS A 357 11.87 -15.44 -13.51
CA LYS A 357 12.77 -14.57 -12.75
C LYS A 357 14.00 -14.14 -13.57
N GLU A 358 14.76 -15.07 -14.12
CA GLU A 358 16.02 -14.77 -14.83
C GLU A 358 15.80 -13.85 -16.03
N GLU A 359 14.73 -14.08 -16.79
CA GLU A 359 14.36 -13.26 -17.93
C GLU A 359 13.97 -11.85 -17.47
N LEU A 360 13.14 -11.75 -16.43
CA LEU A 360 12.70 -10.46 -15.87
C LEU A 360 13.88 -9.65 -15.30
N GLU A 361 14.79 -10.28 -14.60
CA GLU A 361 16.01 -9.62 -14.05
C GLU A 361 16.83 -9.00 -15.17
N LYS A 362 17.03 -9.74 -16.26
CA LYS A 362 17.75 -9.26 -17.45
C LYS A 362 17.05 -8.07 -18.11
N GLU A 363 15.74 -8.17 -18.31
CA GLU A 363 14.93 -7.10 -18.93
C GLU A 363 14.90 -5.84 -18.04
N ILE A 364 14.76 -5.98 -16.73
CA ILE A 364 14.79 -4.86 -15.78
C ILE A 364 16.15 -4.16 -15.82
N LEU A 365 17.23 -4.92 -15.88
CA LEU A 365 18.58 -4.36 -15.98
C LEU A 365 18.77 -3.60 -17.30
N ASN A 366 18.26 -4.12 -18.41
CA ASN A 366 18.26 -3.44 -19.70
C ASN A 366 17.46 -2.11 -19.62
N ILE A 367 16.26 -2.13 -19.06
CA ILE A 367 15.45 -0.93 -18.85
C ILE A 367 16.21 0.11 -18.01
N TYR A 368 16.90 -0.33 -16.95
CA TYR A 368 17.68 0.56 -16.10
C TYR A 368 18.82 1.25 -16.87
N TYR A 369 19.58 0.51 -17.66
CA TYR A 369 20.68 1.10 -18.44
C TYR A 369 20.18 2.03 -19.56
N MET A 370 19.09 1.66 -20.24
CA MET A 370 18.45 2.53 -21.24
C MET A 370 17.99 3.85 -20.63
N GLU A 371 17.31 3.79 -19.48
CA GLU A 371 16.85 4.98 -18.76
C GLU A 371 17.99 5.83 -18.19
N LYS A 372 19.13 5.22 -17.87
CA LYS A 372 20.34 5.95 -17.43
C LYS A 372 21.03 6.69 -18.56
N ALA A 373 20.95 6.18 -19.79
CA ALA A 373 21.57 6.77 -20.97
C ALA A 373 20.72 7.92 -21.56
N SER A 374 19.43 7.96 -21.23
CA SER A 374 18.49 9.05 -21.61
C SER A 374 18.51 10.20 -20.60
#